data_8058f667390af90a22c0b2cd9b4eb3ae
#
_entry.id   8058f667390af90a22c0b2cd9b4eb3ae
#
_cell.length_a   1.000
_cell.length_b   1.000
_cell.length_c   1.000
_cell.angle_alpha   90.00
_cell.angle_beta   90.00
_cell.angle_gamma   90.00
#
_symmetry.space_group_name_H-M   'P 1'
#
loop_
_entity.id
_entity.type
_entity.pdbx_description
1 polymer ?
#
loop_
_entity_poly.entity_id
_entity_poly.type
_entity_poly.pdbx_seq_one_letter_code
_entity_poly.pdbx_strand_id
1 'polypeptide(L)'
;VANSIDDVRARFRSTAGQSTFDYLMAEEYNDGQEFNIMTWIVDGQAHIISIADREKIAFEDGEIPQVVRCAYPSPLTAELQDEAASIATKIAGYVGLENGPLCVQAFYREGEGLAVCEAAGRIFGYEHELVTLGSGLSVEELLIDCVYDQPAAKARVLAHSPLFATHAAGLYFHGHD
;
A
#
# COMPACT_ATOMS: atom_id res chain seq x y z
N VAL A 1 1.86 -19.66 -7.30
CA VAL A 1 3.22 -19.78 -6.76
C VAL A 1 3.94 -20.91 -7.47
N ALA A 2 5.22 -20.75 -7.82
CA ALA A 2 6.08 -21.77 -8.37
C ALA A 2 7.00 -22.31 -7.27
N ASN A 3 7.03 -23.63 -7.08
CA ASN A 3 7.81 -24.26 -6.00
C ASN A 3 9.13 -24.87 -6.50
N SER A 4 9.34 -24.85 -7.83
CA SER A 4 10.54 -25.39 -8.47
C SER A 4 10.85 -24.64 -9.76
N ILE A 5 12.07 -24.82 -10.27
CA ILE A 5 12.46 -24.26 -11.57
C ILE A 5 11.63 -24.85 -12.73
N ASP A 6 11.17 -26.09 -12.60
CA ASP A 6 10.34 -26.72 -13.61
C ASP A 6 8.91 -26.16 -13.58
N ASP A 7 8.38 -25.81 -12.40
CA ASP A 7 7.13 -25.06 -12.27
C ASP A 7 7.25 -23.67 -12.92
N VAL A 8 8.36 -22.97 -12.71
CA VAL A 8 8.61 -21.69 -13.38
C VAL A 8 8.59 -21.87 -14.90
N ARG A 9 9.28 -22.88 -15.42
CA ARG A 9 9.31 -23.15 -16.87
C ARG A 9 7.94 -23.53 -17.44
N ALA A 10 7.16 -24.31 -16.69
CA ALA A 10 5.82 -24.69 -17.11
C ALA A 10 4.87 -23.48 -17.15
N ARG A 11 4.89 -22.65 -16.09
CA ARG A 11 4.08 -21.44 -16.00
C ARG A 11 4.51 -20.37 -16.98
N PHE A 12 5.81 -20.25 -17.27
CA PHE A 12 6.33 -19.31 -18.27
C PHE A 12 5.60 -19.44 -19.61
N ARG A 13 5.43 -20.68 -20.10
CA ARG A 13 4.78 -20.92 -21.40
C ARG A 13 3.31 -20.48 -21.43
N SER A 14 2.58 -20.68 -20.33
CA SER A 14 1.17 -20.28 -20.23
C SER A 14 1.01 -18.76 -20.04
N THR A 15 1.90 -18.13 -19.27
CA THR A 15 1.84 -16.71 -18.94
C THR A 15 2.42 -15.82 -20.06
N ALA A 16 3.44 -16.31 -20.77
CA ALA A 16 4.04 -15.58 -21.89
C ALA A 16 3.03 -15.27 -23.01
N GLY A 17 2.05 -16.16 -23.23
CA GLY A 17 0.96 -15.91 -24.18
C GLY A 17 -0.01 -14.81 -23.79
N GLN A 18 0.02 -14.35 -22.54
CA GLN A 18 -0.81 -13.24 -22.02
C GLN A 18 -0.03 -11.92 -21.88
N SER A 19 1.29 -11.97 -22.00
CA SER A 19 2.14 -10.80 -21.92
C SER A 19 2.20 -10.08 -23.27
N THR A 20 2.17 -8.75 -23.25
CA THR A 20 2.46 -7.91 -24.42
C THR A 20 3.96 -7.69 -24.62
N PHE A 21 4.80 -8.19 -23.71
CA PHE A 21 6.24 -8.09 -23.72
C PHE A 21 6.89 -9.44 -23.88
N ASP A 22 8.13 -9.47 -24.39
CA ASP A 22 8.90 -10.71 -24.59
C ASP A 22 9.59 -11.21 -23.30
N TYR A 23 9.19 -10.68 -22.13
CA TYR A 23 9.73 -11.06 -20.82
C TYR A 23 8.63 -11.16 -19.77
N LEU A 24 8.94 -11.94 -18.73
CA LEU A 24 8.14 -12.07 -17.51
C LEU A 24 9.00 -11.73 -16.31
N MET A 25 8.38 -11.17 -15.28
CA MET A 25 9.00 -11.02 -13.97
C MET A 25 8.77 -12.27 -13.13
N ALA A 26 9.79 -12.69 -12.41
CA ALA A 26 9.72 -13.71 -11.37
C ALA A 26 10.32 -13.10 -10.11
N GLU A 27 9.54 -13.13 -9.04
CA GLU A 27 9.91 -12.53 -7.76
C GLU A 27 9.87 -13.61 -6.67
N GLU A 28 10.63 -13.39 -5.61
CA GLU A 28 10.56 -14.24 -4.42
C GLU A 28 9.17 -14.13 -3.80
N TYR A 29 8.59 -15.29 -3.45
CA TYR A 29 7.30 -15.28 -2.75
C TYR A 29 7.47 -14.76 -1.33
N ASN A 30 6.73 -13.72 -0.98
CA ASN A 30 6.69 -13.15 0.35
C ASN A 30 5.39 -13.58 1.05
N ASP A 31 5.52 -14.29 2.19
CA ASP A 31 4.42 -14.75 3.02
C ASP A 31 4.19 -13.87 4.27
N GLY A 32 4.86 -12.72 4.33
CA GLY A 32 4.71 -11.75 5.41
C GLY A 32 3.30 -11.16 5.50
N GLN A 33 3.01 -10.51 6.62
CA GLN A 33 1.80 -9.73 6.77
C GLN A 33 1.80 -8.57 5.78
N GLU A 34 0.68 -8.40 5.06
CA GLU A 34 0.57 -7.37 4.03
C GLU A 34 -0.06 -6.10 4.58
N PHE A 35 0.48 -4.96 4.13
CA PHE A 35 0.02 -3.63 4.53
C PHE A 35 -0.24 -2.74 3.32
N ASN A 36 -1.29 -1.91 3.46
CA ASN A 36 -1.49 -0.73 2.63
C ASN A 36 -1.00 0.50 3.40
N ILE A 37 0.01 1.16 2.85
CA ILE A 37 0.65 2.33 3.45
C ILE A 37 0.30 3.54 2.59
N MET A 38 -0.49 4.45 3.11
CA MET A 38 -0.79 5.72 2.46
C MET A 38 0.14 6.78 3.00
N THR A 39 0.86 7.44 2.11
CA THR A 39 1.76 8.53 2.45
C THR A 39 1.40 9.79 1.65
N TRP A 40 1.84 10.92 2.16
CA TRP A 40 1.85 12.18 1.44
C TRP A 40 3.26 12.75 1.42
N ILE A 41 3.74 13.07 0.24
CA ILE A 41 5.05 13.67 0.08
C ILE A 41 4.90 15.17 0.22
N VAL A 42 5.75 15.79 1.05
CA VAL A 42 5.87 17.23 1.25
C VAL A 42 7.33 17.59 1.10
N ASP A 43 7.67 18.43 0.14
CA ASP A 43 9.04 18.86 -0.17
C ASP A 43 10.01 17.67 -0.29
N GLY A 44 9.58 16.59 -0.94
CA GLY A 44 10.35 15.37 -1.14
C GLY A 44 10.45 14.43 0.07
N GLN A 45 9.79 14.77 1.20
CA GLN A 45 9.77 13.94 2.41
C GLN A 45 8.41 13.27 2.59
N ALA A 46 8.39 12.00 2.92
CA ALA A 46 7.16 11.25 3.13
C ALA A 46 6.62 11.42 4.56
N HIS A 47 5.34 11.70 4.64
CA HIS A 47 4.56 11.72 5.88
C HIS A 47 3.51 10.61 5.82
N ILE A 48 3.47 9.75 6.82
CA ILE A 48 2.51 8.65 6.88
C ILE A 48 1.12 9.22 7.17
N ILE A 49 0.19 8.94 6.27
CA ILE A 49 -1.23 9.24 6.47
C ILE A 49 -1.91 8.09 7.21
N SER A 50 -1.63 6.85 6.77
CA SER A 50 -2.17 5.66 7.43
C SER A 50 -1.35 4.43 7.08
N ILE A 51 -1.36 3.45 7.98
CA ILE A 51 -0.94 2.07 7.72
C ILE A 51 -2.12 1.17 8.05
N ALA A 52 -2.53 0.34 7.12
CA ALA A 52 -3.63 -0.60 7.29
C ALA A 52 -3.18 -2.04 7.17
N ASP A 53 -3.73 -2.89 8.03
CA ASP A 53 -3.65 -4.33 7.81
C ASP A 53 -4.47 -4.70 6.58
N ARG A 54 -3.87 -5.50 5.70
CA ARG A 54 -4.52 -6.05 4.53
C ARG A 54 -4.64 -7.56 4.67
N GLU A 55 -5.80 -8.02 5.12
CA GLU A 55 -6.03 -9.43 5.38
C GLU A 55 -6.51 -10.13 4.12
N LYS A 56 -5.91 -11.27 3.84
CA LYS A 56 -6.23 -12.09 2.66
C LYS A 56 -6.53 -13.51 3.06
N ILE A 57 -7.40 -14.15 2.30
CA ILE A 57 -7.63 -15.60 2.36
C ILE A 57 -7.51 -16.20 0.96
N ALA A 58 -7.04 -17.44 0.90
CA ALA A 58 -7.17 -18.28 -0.28
C ALA A 58 -8.42 -19.16 -0.09
N PHE A 59 -9.30 -19.18 -1.08
CA PHE A 59 -10.52 -19.99 -1.03
C PHE A 59 -10.24 -21.43 -1.41
N GLU A 60 -9.27 -21.65 -2.30
CA GLU A 60 -8.81 -22.98 -2.72
C GLU A 60 -7.28 -23.04 -2.74
N ASP A 61 -6.75 -24.27 -2.64
CA ASP A 61 -5.31 -24.51 -2.72
C ASP A 61 -4.73 -24.08 -4.09
N GLY A 62 -3.75 -23.18 -4.06
CA GLY A 62 -3.08 -22.68 -5.26
C GLY A 62 -3.73 -21.45 -5.90
N GLU A 63 -4.83 -20.96 -5.38
CA GLU A 63 -5.39 -19.68 -5.77
C GLU A 63 -4.58 -18.50 -5.27
N ILE A 64 -4.72 -17.36 -5.95
CA ILE A 64 -4.19 -16.08 -5.47
C ILE A 64 -5.08 -15.62 -4.31
N PRO A 65 -4.51 -15.41 -3.11
CA PRO A 65 -5.29 -14.96 -1.97
C PRO A 65 -6.01 -13.64 -2.25
N GLN A 66 -7.29 -13.60 -1.90
CA GLN A 66 -8.15 -12.42 -2.08
C GLN A 66 -8.20 -11.59 -0.78
N VAL A 67 -8.22 -10.28 -0.92
CA VAL A 67 -8.39 -9.37 0.23
C VAL A 67 -9.81 -9.50 0.75
N VAL A 68 -9.95 -9.74 2.04
CA VAL A 68 -11.25 -9.85 2.72
C VAL A 68 -11.49 -8.74 3.73
N ARG A 69 -10.42 -8.13 4.25
CA ARG A 69 -10.52 -7.01 5.16
C ARG A 69 -9.32 -6.08 5.06
N CYS A 70 -9.59 -4.76 5.12
CA CYS A 70 -8.59 -3.74 5.43
C CYS A 70 -8.99 -3.04 6.71
N ALA A 71 -8.07 -2.96 7.68
CA ALA A 71 -8.33 -2.35 9.00
C ALA A 71 -7.38 -1.19 9.27
N TYR A 72 -7.93 -0.06 9.73
CA TYR A 72 -7.25 1.21 9.97
C TYR A 72 -7.42 1.68 11.42
N PRO A 73 -6.38 2.22 12.08
CA PRO A 73 -4.99 2.00 11.73
C PRO A 73 -4.58 0.57 12.07
N SER A 74 -3.48 0.09 11.47
CA SER A 74 -2.83 -1.13 11.91
C SER A 74 -2.32 -1.00 13.35
N PRO A 75 -2.41 -2.05 14.19
CA PRO A 75 -1.75 -2.08 15.50
C PRO A 75 -0.23 -1.89 15.42
N LEU A 76 0.38 -2.22 14.28
CA LEU A 76 1.83 -2.06 14.04
C LEU A 76 2.21 -0.66 13.51
N THR A 77 1.26 0.27 13.38
CA THR A 77 1.54 1.62 12.85
C THR A 77 2.67 2.31 13.59
N ALA A 78 2.68 2.25 14.93
CA ALA A 78 3.71 2.89 15.74
C ALA A 78 5.12 2.29 15.50
N GLU A 79 5.20 1.00 15.19
CA GLU A 79 6.45 0.30 14.92
C GLU A 79 6.95 0.57 13.49
N LEU A 80 6.05 0.57 12.53
CA LEU A 80 6.39 0.56 11.10
C LEU A 80 6.50 1.95 10.47
N GLN A 81 5.93 2.98 11.08
CA GLN A 81 5.79 4.31 10.44
C GLN A 81 7.13 4.93 10.00
N ASP A 82 8.19 4.80 10.79
CA ASP A 82 9.49 5.42 10.49
C ASP A 82 10.18 4.71 9.32
N GLU A 83 10.16 3.37 9.29
CA GLU A 83 10.68 2.58 8.18
C GLU A 83 9.88 2.85 6.91
N ALA A 84 8.55 2.84 6.99
CA ALA A 84 7.66 3.13 5.88
C ALA A 84 7.90 4.53 5.30
N ALA A 85 8.06 5.55 6.15
CA ALA A 85 8.37 6.92 5.72
C ALA A 85 9.73 6.99 5.02
N SER A 86 10.74 6.29 5.54
CA SER A 86 12.07 6.21 4.92
C SER A 86 12.02 5.58 3.53
N ILE A 87 11.29 4.47 3.38
CA ILE A 87 11.08 3.78 2.10
C ILE A 87 10.36 4.71 1.11
N ALA A 88 9.24 5.30 1.51
CA ALA A 88 8.44 6.17 0.67
C ALA A 88 9.22 7.42 0.23
N THR A 89 10.04 8.00 1.11
CA THR A 89 10.94 9.13 0.78
C THR A 89 11.95 8.73 -0.31
N LYS A 90 12.54 7.53 -0.21
CA LYS A 90 13.46 7.04 -1.25
C LYS A 90 12.75 6.84 -2.59
N ILE A 91 11.54 6.25 -2.57
CA ILE A 91 10.73 6.06 -3.79
C ILE A 91 10.41 7.42 -4.41
N ALA A 92 9.93 8.38 -3.62
CA ALA A 92 9.62 9.74 -4.07
C ALA A 92 10.84 10.39 -4.75
N GLY A 93 12.03 10.26 -4.15
CA GLY A 93 13.29 10.76 -4.73
C GLY A 93 13.65 10.11 -6.07
N TYR A 94 13.43 8.80 -6.22
CA TYR A 94 13.69 8.10 -7.49
C TYR A 94 12.78 8.55 -8.63
N VAL A 95 11.50 8.85 -8.33
CA VAL A 95 10.51 9.25 -9.35
C VAL A 95 10.37 10.77 -9.48
N GLY A 96 11.08 11.55 -8.67
CA GLY A 96 11.01 13.02 -8.68
C GLY A 96 9.69 13.56 -8.14
N LEU A 97 9.02 12.86 -7.23
CA LEU A 97 7.78 13.32 -6.59
C LEU A 97 8.13 14.23 -5.40
N GLU A 98 7.88 15.53 -5.55
CA GLU A 98 8.14 16.52 -4.51
C GLU A 98 6.96 16.76 -3.58
N ASN A 99 5.72 16.73 -4.12
CA ASN A 99 4.49 16.95 -3.35
C ASN A 99 3.36 16.10 -3.90
N GLY A 100 2.57 15.48 -3.02
CA GLY A 100 1.40 14.69 -3.40
C GLY A 100 1.35 13.29 -2.80
N PRO A 101 0.31 12.52 -3.14
CA PRO A 101 0.10 11.20 -2.57
C PRO A 101 1.06 10.16 -3.14
N LEU A 102 1.46 9.24 -2.29
CA LEU A 102 2.17 8.02 -2.67
C LEU A 102 1.64 6.86 -1.84
N CYS A 103 1.09 5.85 -2.51
CA CYS A 103 0.71 4.58 -1.88
C CYS A 103 1.84 3.58 -2.01
N VAL A 104 2.06 2.81 -0.96
CA VAL A 104 3.00 1.68 -0.96
C VAL A 104 2.27 0.46 -0.42
N GLN A 105 2.29 -0.64 -1.16
CA GLN A 105 1.91 -1.95 -0.68
C GLN A 105 3.18 -2.68 -0.28
N ALA A 106 3.21 -3.19 0.94
CA ALA A 106 4.40 -3.83 1.49
C ALA A 106 4.04 -5.06 2.32
N PHE A 107 4.99 -5.97 2.42
CA PHE A 107 4.95 -7.12 3.33
C PHE A 107 5.90 -6.85 4.50
N TYR A 108 5.51 -7.27 5.68
CA TYR A 108 6.34 -7.21 6.88
C TYR A 108 6.60 -8.59 7.43
N ARG A 109 7.86 -8.84 7.78
CA ARG A 109 8.29 -9.98 8.58
C ARG A 109 9.08 -9.50 9.78
N GLU A 110 8.76 -10.03 10.94
CA GLU A 110 9.51 -9.71 12.16
C GLU A 110 11.00 -10.02 11.98
N GLY A 111 11.84 -9.03 12.27
CA GLY A 111 13.30 -9.11 12.11
C GLY A 111 13.85 -8.88 10.70
N GLU A 112 13.01 -8.84 9.67
CA GLU A 112 13.41 -8.54 8.30
C GLU A 112 12.94 -7.14 7.85
N GLY A 113 11.89 -6.57 8.50
CA GLY A 113 11.32 -5.28 8.17
C GLY A 113 10.35 -5.31 7.00
N LEU A 114 10.16 -4.16 6.34
CA LEU A 114 9.23 -3.97 5.24
C LEU A 114 9.85 -4.29 3.88
N ALA A 115 9.21 -5.16 3.13
CA ALA A 115 9.53 -5.45 1.71
C ALA A 115 8.43 -4.86 0.81
N VAL A 116 8.81 -3.96 -0.11
CA VAL A 116 7.87 -3.31 -1.03
C VAL A 116 7.36 -4.29 -2.07
N CYS A 117 6.05 -4.39 -2.23
CA CYS A 117 5.39 -5.10 -3.32
C CYS A 117 5.18 -4.16 -4.51
N GLU A 118 4.50 -3.03 -4.29
CA GLU A 118 4.27 -2.02 -5.31
C GLU A 118 4.18 -0.62 -4.71
N ALA A 119 4.37 0.40 -5.56
CA ALA A 119 4.14 1.79 -5.20
C ALA A 119 3.45 2.53 -6.34
N ALA A 120 2.57 3.48 -6.00
CA ALA A 120 1.83 4.26 -6.98
C ALA A 120 1.61 5.70 -6.50
N GLY A 121 1.79 6.68 -7.41
CA GLY A 121 1.58 8.10 -7.15
C GLY A 121 0.09 8.48 -7.12
N ARG A 122 -0.68 7.85 -6.25
CA ARG A 122 -2.12 8.05 -6.04
C ARG A 122 -2.52 7.68 -4.62
N ILE A 123 -3.77 7.96 -4.26
CA ILE A 123 -4.41 7.39 -3.06
C ILE A 123 -4.96 5.98 -3.34
N PHE A 124 -5.19 5.17 -2.31
CA PHE A 124 -5.91 3.90 -2.44
C PHE A 124 -7.38 4.14 -2.79
N GLY A 125 -7.88 3.43 -3.81
CA GLY A 125 -9.17 3.71 -4.44
C GLY A 125 -10.41 3.50 -3.57
N TYR A 126 -10.40 2.55 -2.62
CA TYR A 126 -11.57 2.20 -1.82
C TYR A 126 -11.37 2.42 -0.32
N GLU A 127 -10.22 2.95 0.08
CA GLU A 127 -9.79 2.96 1.47
C GLU A 127 -9.65 4.37 2.05
N HIS A 128 -9.69 5.41 1.19
CA HIS A 128 -9.58 6.81 1.62
C HIS A 128 -10.71 7.23 2.57
N GLU A 129 -11.93 6.71 2.38
CA GLU A 129 -13.06 6.96 3.28
C GLU A 129 -12.80 6.41 4.69
N LEU A 130 -12.12 5.25 4.80
CA LEU A 130 -11.76 4.65 6.09
C LEU A 130 -10.76 5.51 6.86
N VAL A 131 -9.81 6.13 6.14
CA VAL A 131 -8.88 7.11 6.73
C VAL A 131 -9.63 8.30 7.27
N THR A 132 -10.58 8.84 6.49
CA THR A 132 -11.41 9.98 6.91
C THR A 132 -12.25 9.63 8.15
N LEU A 133 -12.88 8.46 8.17
CA LEU A 133 -13.68 7.98 9.30
C LEU A 133 -12.83 7.77 10.56
N GLY A 134 -11.63 7.24 10.43
CA GLY A 134 -10.74 6.95 11.55
C GLY A 134 -10.03 8.18 12.10
N SER A 135 -9.51 9.04 11.23
CA SER A 135 -8.62 10.15 11.60
C SER A 135 -9.25 11.54 11.51
N GLY A 136 -10.36 11.69 10.78
CA GLY A 136 -10.94 12.99 10.44
C GLY A 136 -10.23 13.74 9.31
N LEU A 137 -9.16 13.18 8.73
CA LEU A 137 -8.45 13.77 7.61
C LEU A 137 -9.10 13.36 6.28
N SER A 138 -9.76 14.29 5.59
CA SER A 138 -10.25 14.05 4.23
C SER A 138 -9.09 14.04 3.24
N VAL A 139 -8.83 12.90 2.65
CA VAL A 139 -7.76 12.71 1.66
C VAL A 139 -8.13 13.34 0.34
N GLU A 140 -9.43 13.38 0.01
CA GLU A 140 -9.96 14.04 -1.19
C GLU A 140 -9.77 15.56 -1.10
N GLU A 141 -10.02 16.16 0.06
CA GLU A 141 -9.75 17.59 0.27
C GLU A 141 -8.25 17.88 0.16
N LEU A 142 -7.37 16.98 0.67
CA LEU A 142 -5.94 17.13 0.47
C LEU A 142 -5.55 17.14 -1.01
N LEU A 143 -6.19 16.32 -1.85
CA LEU A 143 -5.93 16.34 -3.31
C LEU A 143 -6.33 17.67 -3.93
N ILE A 144 -7.46 18.23 -3.51
CA ILE A 144 -7.93 19.55 -3.98
C ILE A 144 -6.96 20.64 -3.51
N ASP A 145 -6.64 20.66 -2.23
CA ASP A 145 -5.72 21.63 -1.64
C ASP A 145 -4.33 21.55 -2.24
N CYS A 146 -3.86 20.33 -2.58
CA CYS A 146 -2.55 20.14 -3.23
C CYS A 146 -2.45 20.88 -4.57
N VAL A 147 -3.57 21.10 -5.25
CA VAL A 147 -3.62 21.82 -6.53
C VAL A 147 -3.90 23.32 -6.34
N TYR A 148 -4.81 23.67 -5.43
CA TYR A 148 -5.34 25.02 -5.32
C TYR A 148 -4.78 25.82 -4.12
N ASP A 149 -4.34 25.14 -3.05
CA ASP A 149 -3.81 25.74 -1.83
C ASP A 149 -2.74 24.82 -1.20
N GLN A 150 -1.60 24.70 -1.85
CA GLN A 150 -0.50 23.86 -1.37
C GLN A 150 -0.06 24.16 0.07
N PRO A 151 -0.02 25.44 0.55
CA PRO A 151 0.27 25.72 1.96
C PRO A 151 -0.73 25.07 2.92
N ALA A 152 -2.04 25.09 2.60
CA ALA A 152 -3.06 24.45 3.42
C ALA A 152 -2.90 22.93 3.43
N ALA A 153 -2.70 22.30 2.27
CA ALA A 153 -2.43 20.87 2.17
C ALA A 153 -1.24 20.46 3.03
N LYS A 154 -0.12 21.17 2.90
CA LYS A 154 1.10 20.94 3.68
C LYS A 154 0.85 21.07 5.18
N ALA A 155 0.17 22.13 5.62
CA ALA A 155 -0.15 22.32 7.04
C ALA A 155 -0.98 21.18 7.61
N ARG A 156 -1.98 20.68 6.86
CA ARG A 156 -2.83 19.55 7.26
C ARG A 156 -2.04 18.26 7.36
N VAL A 157 -1.16 17.97 6.39
CA VAL A 157 -0.31 16.76 6.41
C VAL A 157 0.64 16.80 7.60
N LEU A 158 1.31 17.93 7.85
CA LEU A 158 2.26 18.06 8.96
C LEU A 158 1.60 18.03 10.34
N ALA A 159 0.32 18.40 10.43
CA ALA A 159 -0.45 18.31 11.67
C ALA A 159 -1.07 16.92 11.91
N HIS A 160 -1.08 16.07 10.89
CA HIS A 160 -1.70 14.74 10.97
C HIS A 160 -0.82 13.75 11.73
N SER A 161 -1.48 12.82 12.44
CA SER A 161 -0.84 11.66 13.05
C SER A 161 -1.45 10.37 12.49
N PRO A 162 -0.65 9.39 12.07
CA PRO A 162 -1.17 8.08 11.62
C PRO A 162 -1.68 7.22 12.79
N LEU A 163 -1.47 7.65 14.04
CA LEU A 163 -1.90 6.97 15.26
C LEU A 163 -3.27 7.50 15.73
N PHE A 164 -4.29 7.34 14.88
CA PHE A 164 -5.64 7.77 15.25
C PHE A 164 -6.36 6.77 16.15
N ALA A 165 -7.15 7.30 17.09
CA ALA A 165 -7.80 6.49 18.15
C ALA A 165 -9.03 5.73 17.67
N THR A 166 -9.69 6.18 16.60
CA THR A 166 -10.88 5.54 16.05
C THR A 166 -10.47 4.52 14.99
N HIS A 167 -10.99 3.30 15.13
CA HIS A 167 -10.73 2.24 14.16
C HIS A 167 -11.83 2.18 13.11
N ALA A 168 -11.45 1.99 11.86
CA ALA A 168 -12.34 1.76 10.74
C ALA A 168 -11.90 0.52 9.96
N ALA A 169 -12.84 -0.21 9.37
CA ALA A 169 -12.49 -1.37 8.55
C ALA A 169 -13.45 -1.50 7.36
N GLY A 170 -12.90 -1.91 6.22
CA GLY A 170 -13.64 -2.35 5.05
C GLY A 170 -13.66 -3.87 4.99
N LEU A 171 -14.83 -4.46 4.72
CA LEU A 171 -15.00 -5.88 4.45
C LEU A 171 -15.32 -6.08 2.97
N TYR A 172 -14.62 -7.01 2.34
CA TYR A 172 -14.80 -7.32 0.91
C TYR A 172 -15.48 -8.67 0.77
N PHE A 173 -16.60 -8.68 0.07
CA PHE A 173 -17.36 -9.89 -0.21
C PHE A 173 -17.13 -10.30 -1.66
N HIS A 174 -16.53 -11.46 -1.85
CA HIS A 174 -16.29 -12.04 -3.17
C HIS A 174 -17.46 -13.00 -3.49
N GLY A 175 -18.24 -12.68 -4.53
CA GLY A 175 -19.27 -13.58 -5.05
C GLY A 175 -18.62 -14.68 -5.87
N HIS A 176 -19.05 -15.92 -5.68
CA HIS A 176 -18.82 -16.99 -6.63
C HIS A 176 -20.05 -17.08 -7.54
N ASP A 177 -19.85 -16.91 -8.85
CA ASP A 177 -20.87 -17.17 -9.87
C ASP A 177 -20.99 -18.66 -10.15
#